data_db6e165d2b2e79ec41e94cafdcfbdaa1
#
_entry.id   db6e165d2b2e79ec41e94cafdcfbdaa1
#
_cell.length_a   1.000
_cell.length_b   1.000
_cell.length_c   1.000
_cell.angle_alpha   90.00
_cell.angle_beta   90.00
_cell.angle_gamma   90.00
#
_symmetry.space_group_name_H-M   'P 1'
#
loop_
_entity.id
_entity.type
_entity.pdbx_description
1 polymer ?
#
loop_
_entity_poly.entity_id
_entity_poly.type
_entity_poly.pdbx_seq_one_letter_code
_entity_poly.pdbx_strand_id
1 'polypeptide(L)'
;MIKGDKIRLVKPMGVFKNVGEICEVVDIAEGGVISFRFGGYHLGCMSYDEFLKYFEQVEERVWSNWEDTRVVFYDMNDKKTGITLRFRNNGKKVQVRSGALKAESSCHSEDRFDFDKGFELATKRLIVKYLDNQVKSIAKGM
;
A
#
# COMPACT_ATOMS: atom_id res chain seq x y z
N MET A 1 13.87 -3.79 -12.63
CA MET A 1 13.48 -2.55 -13.32
C MET A 1 13.44 -2.80 -14.82
N ILE A 2 12.39 -2.35 -15.47
CA ILE A 2 12.18 -2.53 -16.90
C ILE A 2 11.78 -1.20 -17.55
N LYS A 3 11.87 -1.14 -18.88
CA LYS A 3 11.40 0.01 -19.67
C LYS A 3 9.93 0.31 -19.35
N GLY A 4 9.62 1.59 -19.14
CA GLY A 4 8.28 2.05 -18.78
C GLY A 4 8.05 2.23 -17.29
N ASP A 5 8.95 1.73 -16.44
CA ASP A 5 8.84 1.93 -15.00
C ASP A 5 8.93 3.41 -14.65
N LYS A 6 8.18 3.79 -13.61
CA LYS A 6 8.25 5.14 -13.06
C LYS A 6 9.22 5.21 -11.91
N ILE A 7 9.94 6.31 -11.83
CA ILE A 7 10.94 6.57 -10.80
C ILE A 7 10.72 7.96 -10.23
N ARG A 8 11.13 8.16 -8.99
CA ARG A 8 10.99 9.44 -8.28
C ARG A 8 12.34 9.95 -7.85
N LEU A 9 12.61 11.24 -8.07
CA LEU A 9 13.81 11.88 -7.57
C LEU A 9 13.71 12.06 -6.05
N VAL A 10 14.68 11.52 -5.30
CA VAL A 10 14.72 11.61 -3.83
C VAL A 10 15.78 12.56 -3.30
N LYS A 11 16.77 12.92 -4.12
CA LYS A 11 17.82 13.90 -3.79
C LYS A 11 18.07 14.83 -4.97
N PRO A 12 18.31 16.13 -4.73
CA PRO A 12 18.66 17.05 -5.81
C PRO A 12 19.95 16.59 -6.52
N MET A 13 19.94 16.68 -7.85
CA MET A 13 21.06 16.26 -8.66
C MET A 13 21.24 17.22 -9.84
N GLY A 14 22.26 18.08 -9.82
CA GLY A 14 22.56 19.01 -10.91
C GLY A 14 21.37 19.87 -11.30
N VAL A 15 20.89 19.72 -12.53
CA VAL A 15 19.71 20.43 -13.05
C VAL A 15 18.39 19.89 -12.50
N PHE A 16 18.40 18.69 -11.91
CA PHE A 16 17.24 18.08 -11.29
C PHE A 16 17.14 18.56 -9.84
N LYS A 17 16.38 19.61 -9.61
CA LYS A 17 16.24 20.21 -8.29
C LYS A 17 14.90 19.93 -7.63
N ASN A 18 13.94 19.37 -8.38
CA ASN A 18 12.58 19.13 -7.90
C ASN A 18 12.46 17.73 -7.27
N VAL A 19 12.87 17.59 -6.02
CA VAL A 19 12.67 16.36 -5.27
C VAL A 19 11.19 15.99 -5.27
N GLY A 20 10.88 14.72 -5.59
CA GLY A 20 9.52 14.24 -5.73
C GLY A 20 9.02 14.17 -7.18
N GLU A 21 9.78 14.73 -8.13
CA GLU A 21 9.43 14.67 -9.56
C GLU A 21 9.44 13.22 -10.05
N ILE A 22 8.41 12.85 -10.83
CA ILE A 22 8.26 11.52 -11.40
C ILE A 22 8.85 11.51 -12.81
N CYS A 23 9.72 10.53 -13.06
CA CYS A 23 10.34 10.30 -14.35
C CYS A 23 9.98 8.92 -14.87
N GLU A 24 10.21 8.66 -16.16
CA GLU A 24 9.94 7.37 -16.78
C GLU A 24 11.23 6.77 -17.34
N VAL A 25 11.44 5.47 -17.07
CA VAL A 25 12.57 4.73 -17.64
C VAL A 25 12.29 4.46 -19.11
N VAL A 26 13.14 4.96 -20.01
CA VAL A 26 12.98 4.80 -21.46
C VAL A 26 13.77 3.63 -22.01
N ASP A 27 14.91 3.32 -21.42
CA ASP A 27 15.77 2.21 -21.85
C ASP A 27 16.72 1.77 -20.74
N ILE A 28 17.13 0.52 -20.79
CA ILE A 28 18.15 -0.05 -19.91
C ILE A 28 19.18 -0.75 -20.78
N ALA A 29 20.39 -0.19 -20.87
CA ALA A 29 21.46 -0.75 -21.67
C ALA A 29 22.11 -1.95 -20.99
N GLU A 30 22.76 -2.82 -21.76
CA GLU A 30 23.41 -4.02 -21.27
C GLU A 30 24.48 -3.76 -20.18
N GLY A 31 25.08 -2.62 -20.14
CA GLY A 31 26.06 -2.25 -19.11
C GLY A 31 25.43 -1.74 -17.80
N GLY A 32 24.11 -1.81 -17.66
CA GLY A 32 23.40 -1.31 -16.49
C GLY A 32 23.19 0.20 -16.50
N VAL A 33 23.36 0.85 -17.64
CA VAL A 33 23.06 2.28 -17.80
C VAL A 33 21.57 2.45 -18.01
N ILE A 34 20.94 3.27 -17.17
CA ILE A 34 19.52 3.57 -17.22
C ILE A 34 19.31 4.91 -17.90
N SER A 35 18.51 4.91 -18.95
CA SER A 35 18.05 6.14 -19.62
C SER A 35 16.64 6.46 -19.18
N PHE A 36 16.39 7.70 -18.81
CA PHE A 36 15.10 8.13 -18.30
C PHE A 36 14.69 9.47 -18.87
N ARG A 37 13.37 9.72 -18.92
CA ARG A 37 12.78 10.95 -19.42
C ARG A 37 12.24 11.78 -18.26
N PHE A 38 12.58 13.06 -18.26
CA PHE A 38 12.08 14.01 -17.28
C PHE A 38 11.60 15.28 -17.99
N GLY A 39 10.61 15.96 -17.40
CA GLY A 39 10.06 17.19 -17.95
C GLY A 39 9.49 17.05 -19.36
N GLY A 40 9.12 15.85 -19.78
CA GLY A 40 8.49 15.56 -21.08
C GLY A 40 9.44 15.48 -22.28
N TYR A 41 10.54 16.22 -22.28
CA TYR A 41 11.43 16.34 -23.46
C TYR A 41 12.89 16.03 -23.16
N HIS A 42 13.30 16.00 -21.92
CA HIS A 42 14.69 15.80 -21.55
C HIS A 42 14.97 14.34 -21.28
N LEU A 43 16.11 13.86 -21.82
CA LEU A 43 16.62 12.52 -21.56
C LEU A 43 17.85 12.62 -20.68
N GLY A 44 17.88 11.81 -19.63
CA GLY A 44 19.07 11.62 -18.81
C GLY A 44 19.49 10.17 -18.85
N CYS A 45 20.75 9.90 -18.55
CA CYS A 45 21.24 8.55 -18.38
C CYS A 45 22.26 8.49 -17.24
N MET A 46 22.29 7.37 -16.54
CA MET A 46 23.23 7.14 -15.47
C MET A 46 23.40 5.64 -15.22
N SER A 47 24.48 5.27 -14.55
CA SER A 47 24.67 3.89 -14.12
C SER A 47 23.64 3.52 -13.04
N TYR A 48 23.38 2.23 -12.89
CA TYR A 48 22.45 1.74 -11.88
C TYR A 48 22.86 2.14 -10.46
N ASP A 49 24.18 2.10 -10.17
CA ASP A 49 24.70 2.51 -8.87
C ASP A 49 24.44 3.99 -8.56
N GLU A 50 24.64 4.86 -9.55
CA GLU A 50 24.31 6.29 -9.42
C GLU A 50 22.80 6.49 -9.28
N PHE A 51 22.02 5.75 -10.06
CA PHE A 51 20.56 5.80 -10.02
C PHE A 51 20.03 5.55 -8.60
N LEU A 52 20.51 4.53 -7.90
CA LEU A 52 20.06 4.20 -6.55
C LEU A 52 20.33 5.30 -5.53
N LYS A 53 21.29 6.20 -5.79
CA LYS A 53 21.60 7.32 -4.89
C LYS A 53 20.59 8.46 -4.98
N TYR A 54 19.96 8.65 -6.14
CA TYR A 54 19.14 9.82 -6.43
C TYR A 54 17.68 9.51 -6.71
N PHE A 55 17.36 8.29 -7.08
CA PHE A 55 16.00 7.89 -7.47
C PHE A 55 15.53 6.67 -6.71
N GLU A 56 14.21 6.56 -6.58
CA GLU A 56 13.55 5.33 -6.13
C GLU A 56 12.53 4.90 -7.17
N GLN A 57 12.28 3.60 -7.26
CA GLN A 57 11.25 3.07 -8.15
C GLN A 57 9.87 3.31 -7.53
N VAL A 58 8.96 3.86 -8.34
CA VAL A 58 7.56 4.03 -7.94
C VAL A 58 6.79 2.79 -8.38
N GLU A 59 6.30 2.04 -7.43
CA GLU A 59 5.46 0.88 -7.72
C GLU A 59 4.01 1.34 -7.79
N GLU A 60 3.41 1.23 -8.98
CA GLU A 60 1.97 1.40 -9.13
C GLU A 60 1.30 0.09 -8.74
N ARG A 61 0.69 0.08 -7.55
CA ARG A 61 -0.04 -1.08 -7.09
C ARG A 61 -1.52 -0.90 -7.38
N VAL A 62 -2.09 -1.91 -8.04
CA VAL A 62 -3.50 -1.93 -8.38
C VAL A 62 -4.27 -2.66 -7.29
N TRP A 63 -5.35 -2.03 -6.80
CA TRP A 63 -6.25 -2.66 -5.85
C TRP A 63 -7.07 -3.76 -6.53
N SER A 64 -7.21 -4.90 -5.85
CA SER A 64 -8.13 -5.95 -6.27
C SER A 64 -9.58 -5.45 -6.15
N ASN A 65 -10.50 -6.17 -6.79
CA ASN A 65 -11.93 -5.91 -6.57
C ASN A 65 -12.30 -6.23 -5.12
N TRP A 66 -13.33 -5.56 -4.62
CA TRP A 66 -13.88 -5.88 -3.32
C TRP A 66 -14.53 -7.26 -3.35
N GLU A 67 -14.21 -8.07 -2.34
CA GLU A 67 -14.82 -9.38 -2.14
C GLU A 67 -15.52 -9.41 -0.79
N ASP A 68 -16.54 -10.23 -0.66
CA ASP A 68 -17.33 -10.34 0.56
C ASP A 68 -17.05 -11.67 1.26
N THR A 69 -16.99 -11.63 2.57
CA THR A 69 -16.93 -12.83 3.41
C THR A 69 -17.68 -12.57 4.71
N ARG A 70 -17.96 -13.63 5.46
CA ARG A 70 -18.61 -13.51 6.75
C ARG A 70 -17.64 -13.90 7.86
N VAL A 71 -17.56 -13.06 8.88
CA VAL A 71 -16.72 -13.31 10.07
C VAL A 71 -17.62 -13.43 11.28
N VAL A 72 -17.34 -14.41 12.11
CA VAL A 72 -18.11 -14.68 13.33
C VAL A 72 -17.17 -14.52 14.52
N PHE A 73 -17.62 -13.81 15.55
CA PHE A 73 -16.87 -13.59 16.77
C PHE A 73 -17.82 -13.40 17.95
N TYR A 74 -17.28 -13.42 19.16
CA TYR A 74 -18.06 -13.13 20.37
C TYR A 74 -17.95 -11.65 20.71
N ASP A 75 -19.10 -11.00 20.91
CA ASP A 75 -19.16 -9.57 21.26
C ASP A 75 -18.93 -9.33 22.75
N MET A 76 -19.08 -8.07 23.18
CA MET A 76 -18.86 -7.68 24.60
C MET A 76 -19.88 -8.29 25.55
N ASN A 77 -21.02 -8.77 25.05
CA ASN A 77 -22.05 -9.47 25.83
C ASN A 77 -21.87 -10.99 25.77
N ASP A 78 -20.72 -11.47 25.27
CA ASP A 78 -20.41 -12.87 25.08
C ASP A 78 -21.39 -13.58 24.14
N LYS A 79 -21.96 -12.82 23.21
CA LYS A 79 -22.90 -13.30 22.22
C LYS A 79 -22.19 -13.54 20.90
N LYS A 80 -22.45 -14.69 20.29
CA LYS A 80 -21.91 -15.02 18.97
C LYS A 80 -22.51 -14.09 17.92
N THR A 81 -21.66 -13.29 17.27
CA THR A 81 -22.05 -12.25 16.32
C THR A 81 -21.38 -12.50 14.99
N GLY A 82 -22.14 -12.39 13.90
CA GLY A 82 -21.62 -12.47 12.55
C GLY A 82 -21.75 -11.13 11.84
N ILE A 83 -20.70 -10.75 11.12
CA ILE A 83 -20.72 -9.55 10.28
C ILE A 83 -20.28 -9.90 8.87
N THR A 84 -20.84 -9.19 7.89
CA THR A 84 -20.37 -9.28 6.51
C THR A 84 -19.17 -8.34 6.37
N LEU A 85 -18.07 -8.90 5.93
CA LEU A 85 -16.81 -8.18 5.77
C LEU A 85 -16.50 -8.05 4.30
N ARG A 86 -16.19 -6.83 3.84
CA ARG A 86 -15.65 -6.59 2.51
C ARG A 86 -14.16 -6.39 2.60
N PHE A 87 -13.42 -6.95 1.68
CA PHE A 87 -11.97 -6.84 1.68
C PHE A 87 -11.40 -6.70 0.28
N ARG A 88 -10.22 -6.10 0.21
CA ARG A 88 -9.39 -6.01 -0.99
C ARG A 88 -7.93 -5.85 -0.61
N ASN A 89 -7.04 -6.10 -1.56
CA ASN A 89 -5.61 -5.90 -1.36
C ASN A 89 -4.94 -5.32 -2.62
N ASN A 90 -3.76 -4.76 -2.44
CA ASN A 90 -2.93 -4.25 -3.54
C ASN A 90 -1.54 -4.90 -3.58
N GLY A 91 -1.36 -6.04 -2.92
CA GLY A 91 -0.07 -6.72 -2.83
C GLY A 91 0.85 -6.17 -1.74
N LYS A 92 0.44 -5.12 -1.02
CA LYS A 92 1.16 -4.54 0.12
C LYS A 92 0.23 -4.28 1.30
N LYS A 93 -0.97 -3.81 1.02
CA LYS A 93 -1.97 -3.46 2.02
C LYS A 93 -3.22 -4.32 1.85
N VAL A 94 -3.86 -4.64 2.95
CA VAL A 94 -5.18 -5.27 2.97
C VAL A 94 -6.13 -4.30 3.65
N GLN A 95 -7.23 -4.00 2.98
CA GLN A 95 -8.31 -3.16 3.52
C GLN A 95 -9.53 -4.04 3.78
N VAL A 96 -10.15 -3.85 4.94
CA VAL A 96 -11.41 -4.49 5.31
C VAL A 96 -12.40 -3.43 5.76
N ARG A 97 -13.66 -3.67 5.48
CA ARG A 97 -14.74 -2.80 5.96
C ARG A 97 -16.02 -3.58 6.22
N SER A 98 -16.82 -3.08 7.15
CA SER A 98 -18.16 -3.58 7.44
C SER A 98 -19.02 -2.39 7.85
N GLY A 99 -20.00 -2.04 7.01
CA GLY A 99 -20.79 -0.82 7.21
C GLY A 99 -19.89 0.42 7.23
N ALA A 100 -19.95 1.18 8.32
CA ALA A 100 -19.14 2.39 8.52
C ALA A 100 -17.74 2.09 9.08
N LEU A 101 -17.47 0.87 9.51
CA LEU A 101 -16.19 0.49 10.09
C LEU A 101 -15.19 0.11 9.01
N LYS A 102 -13.95 0.58 9.19
CA LYS A 102 -12.83 0.33 8.27
C LYS A 102 -11.57 -0.01 9.06
N ALA A 103 -10.77 -0.90 8.54
CA ALA A 103 -9.45 -1.20 9.07
C ALA A 103 -8.51 -1.59 7.94
N GLU A 104 -7.22 -1.46 8.19
CA GLU A 104 -6.19 -1.71 7.20
C GLU A 104 -4.97 -2.33 7.86
N SER A 105 -4.26 -3.17 7.14
CA SER A 105 -2.94 -3.65 7.50
C SER A 105 -1.97 -3.39 6.36
N SER A 106 -0.70 -3.19 6.69
CA SER A 106 0.35 -2.99 5.69
C SER A 106 1.47 -4.00 5.92
N CYS A 107 1.97 -4.57 4.82
CA CYS A 107 3.16 -5.38 4.85
C CYS A 107 4.39 -4.46 5.02
N HIS A 108 5.33 -4.86 5.88
CA HIS A 108 6.59 -4.15 6.01
C HIS A 108 7.37 -4.21 4.68
N SER A 109 8.06 -3.14 4.29
CA SER A 109 8.74 -3.04 2.98
C SER A 109 9.77 -4.13 2.73
N GLU A 110 10.35 -4.69 3.79
CA GLU A 110 11.36 -5.77 3.69
C GLU A 110 10.73 -7.17 3.73
N ASP A 111 9.45 -7.27 4.06
CA ASP A 111 8.75 -8.54 4.19
C ASP A 111 8.07 -8.93 2.88
N ARG A 112 7.99 -10.24 2.66
CA ARG A 112 7.18 -10.78 1.58
C ARG A 112 5.71 -10.62 1.94
N PHE A 113 4.92 -10.08 1.01
CA PHE A 113 3.49 -9.91 1.22
C PHE A 113 2.80 -11.26 1.44
N ASP A 114 2.05 -11.37 2.54
CA ASP A 114 1.22 -12.52 2.88
C ASP A 114 -0.21 -12.02 3.11
N PHE A 115 -1.07 -12.33 2.17
CA PHE A 115 -2.47 -11.89 2.22
C PHE A 115 -3.18 -12.40 3.47
N ASP A 116 -3.00 -13.68 3.82
CA ASP A 116 -3.71 -14.29 4.96
C ASP A 116 -3.36 -13.59 6.27
N LYS A 117 -2.08 -13.30 6.49
CA LYS A 117 -1.62 -12.56 7.67
C LYS A 117 -2.15 -11.12 7.69
N GLY A 118 -2.10 -10.45 6.55
CA GLY A 118 -2.61 -9.09 6.41
C GLY A 118 -4.11 -9.02 6.62
N PHE A 119 -4.85 -9.95 6.07
CA PHE A 119 -6.29 -10.07 6.23
C PHE A 119 -6.67 -10.34 7.70
N GLU A 120 -5.99 -11.27 8.34
CA GLU A 120 -6.21 -11.59 9.76
C GLU A 120 -5.99 -10.35 10.63
N LEU A 121 -4.88 -9.63 10.44
CA LEU A 121 -4.56 -8.45 11.22
C LEU A 121 -5.59 -7.32 10.99
N ALA A 122 -5.94 -7.06 9.74
CA ALA A 122 -6.93 -6.03 9.40
C ALA A 122 -8.30 -6.37 9.99
N THR A 123 -8.70 -7.64 9.92
CA THR A 123 -9.95 -8.13 10.49
C THR A 123 -9.98 -7.97 12.00
N LYS A 124 -8.90 -8.32 12.69
CA LYS A 124 -8.78 -8.12 14.14
C LYS A 124 -8.91 -6.64 14.52
N ARG A 125 -8.29 -5.76 13.77
CA ARG A 125 -8.39 -4.31 13.98
C ARG A 125 -9.82 -3.79 13.80
N LEU A 126 -10.54 -4.32 12.81
CA LEU A 126 -11.93 -3.95 12.59
C LEU A 126 -12.83 -4.45 13.72
N ILE A 127 -12.62 -5.69 14.17
CA ILE A 127 -13.37 -6.26 15.30
C ILE A 127 -13.14 -5.43 16.57
N VAL A 128 -11.92 -5.00 16.84
CA VAL A 128 -11.62 -4.10 17.97
C VAL A 128 -12.43 -2.82 17.88
N LYS A 129 -12.52 -2.22 16.70
CA LYS A 129 -13.35 -1.02 16.49
C LYS A 129 -14.83 -1.29 16.74
N TYR A 130 -15.32 -2.44 16.31
CA TYR A 130 -16.70 -2.85 16.57
C TYR A 130 -16.96 -2.96 18.06
N LEU A 131 -16.09 -3.64 18.79
CA LEU A 131 -16.22 -3.82 20.24
C LEU A 131 -16.11 -2.49 20.99
N ASP A 132 -15.21 -1.61 20.59
CA ASP A 132 -15.07 -0.28 21.16
C ASP A 132 -16.38 0.54 20.99
N ASN A 133 -16.98 0.47 19.82
CA ASN A 133 -18.25 1.14 19.56
C ASN A 133 -19.38 0.55 20.40
N GLN A 134 -19.37 -0.76 20.62
CA GLN A 134 -20.33 -1.44 21.48
C GLN A 134 -20.18 -0.98 22.93
N VAL A 135 -18.96 -0.90 23.44
CA VAL A 135 -18.67 -0.40 24.80
C VAL A 135 -19.18 1.04 24.96
N LYS A 136 -18.92 1.91 23.98
CA LYS A 136 -19.40 3.30 24.02
C LYS A 136 -20.94 3.36 24.03
N SER A 137 -21.58 2.49 23.27
CA SER A 137 -23.05 2.41 23.22
C SER A 137 -23.63 1.94 24.56
N ILE A 138 -23.01 0.94 25.19
CA ILE A 138 -23.41 0.48 26.52
C ILE A 138 -23.22 1.57 27.56
N ALA A 139 -22.09 2.27 27.54
CA ALA A 139 -21.80 3.36 28.47
C ALA A 139 -22.80 4.52 28.33
N LYS A 140 -23.26 4.83 27.12
CA LYS A 140 -24.30 5.85 26.90
C LYS A 140 -25.68 5.43 27.39
N GLY A 141 -25.95 4.13 27.43
CA GLY A 141 -27.23 3.58 27.91
C GLY A 141 -27.34 3.49 29.42
N MET A 142 -26.24 3.79 30.11
CA MET A 142 -26.18 3.83 31.56
C MET A 142 -26.33 5.27 32.05
#